data_b067dfe51400541055a355e3068d8874
#
_entry.id   b067dfe51400541055a355e3068d8874
#
_cell.length_a   1.000
_cell.length_b   1.000
_cell.length_c   1.000
_cell.angle_alpha   90.00
_cell.angle_beta   90.00
_cell.angle_gamma   90.00
#
_symmetry.space_group_name_H-M   'P 1'
#
loop_
_entity.id
_entity.type
_entity.pdbx_description
1 polymer ?
#
loop_
_entity_poly.entity_id
_entity_poly.type
_entity_poly.pdbx_seq_one_letter_code
_entity_poly.pdbx_strand_id
1 'polypeptide(L)'
;MTEADAFRVFVAAYSPTLLRAALLLLRDRSAAEDVVQSTLLRTFRRWKRARDAPEAYSQRVLINLCHDHWRHRRRHPETDTLEHSAQVPAPGVDLTDRMAQRQALEAGMAGLTTQQREVLVLRYFLDLSVAETAERLGIPEGTVKSAAHRGLAQLRELLPTPEKETSHAQ
;
A
#
# COMPACT_ATOMS: atom_id res chain seq x y z
N MET A 1 -20.58 -16.45 -18.02
CA MET A 1 -20.09 -15.76 -16.80
C MET A 1 -20.77 -14.40 -16.75
N THR A 2 -21.55 -14.12 -15.70
CA THR A 2 -22.24 -12.82 -15.54
C THR A 2 -21.25 -11.72 -15.12
N GLU A 3 -21.62 -10.44 -15.27
CA GLU A 3 -20.81 -9.32 -14.76
C GLU A 3 -20.56 -9.44 -13.24
N ALA A 4 -21.54 -9.94 -12.50
CA ALA A 4 -21.43 -10.17 -11.06
C ALA A 4 -20.42 -11.29 -10.74
N ASP A 5 -20.37 -12.35 -11.54
CA ASP A 5 -19.41 -13.44 -11.34
C ASP A 5 -17.98 -12.99 -11.65
N ALA A 6 -17.79 -12.25 -12.74
CA ALA A 6 -16.50 -11.66 -13.09
C ALA A 6 -15.99 -10.70 -11.99
N PHE A 7 -16.88 -9.88 -11.43
CA PHE A 7 -16.53 -9.02 -10.31
C PHE A 7 -16.17 -9.80 -9.04
N ARG A 8 -16.91 -10.88 -8.72
CA ARG A 8 -16.58 -11.74 -7.55
C ARG A 8 -15.18 -12.37 -7.69
N VAL A 9 -14.85 -12.86 -8.88
CA VAL A 9 -13.50 -13.39 -9.15
C VAL A 9 -12.44 -12.32 -8.93
N PHE A 10 -12.65 -11.12 -9.45
CA PHE A 10 -11.74 -9.99 -9.23
C PHE A 10 -11.60 -9.66 -7.73
N VAL A 11 -12.70 -9.55 -6.98
CA VAL A 11 -12.66 -9.27 -5.54
C VAL A 11 -11.87 -10.33 -4.79
N ALA A 12 -12.15 -11.61 -5.05
CA ALA A 12 -11.45 -12.72 -4.38
C ALA A 12 -9.93 -12.68 -4.65
N ALA A 13 -9.53 -12.37 -5.88
CA ALA A 13 -8.12 -12.34 -6.26
C ALA A 13 -7.39 -11.08 -5.79
N TYR A 14 -8.04 -9.90 -5.84
CA TYR A 14 -7.33 -8.64 -5.73
C TYR A 14 -7.60 -7.86 -4.43
N SER A 15 -8.67 -8.14 -3.67
CA SER A 15 -8.94 -7.43 -2.41
C SER A 15 -7.81 -7.57 -1.36
N PRO A 16 -7.08 -8.70 -1.24
CA PRO A 16 -5.94 -8.76 -0.32
C PRO A 16 -4.81 -7.78 -0.68
N THR A 17 -4.56 -7.56 -1.98
CA THR A 17 -3.56 -6.59 -2.45
C THR A 17 -3.99 -5.17 -2.12
N LEU A 18 -5.26 -4.83 -2.39
CA LEU A 18 -5.81 -3.51 -2.03
C LEU A 18 -5.74 -3.25 -0.52
N LEU A 19 -6.06 -4.25 0.30
CA LEU A 19 -6.00 -4.11 1.75
C LEU A 19 -4.58 -3.89 2.25
N ARG A 20 -3.61 -4.64 1.73
CA ARG A 20 -2.20 -4.44 2.08
C ARG A 20 -1.71 -3.05 1.67
N ALA A 21 -2.05 -2.59 0.46
CA ALA A 21 -1.71 -1.24 0.02
C ALA A 21 -2.30 -0.17 0.94
N ALA A 22 -3.59 -0.28 1.28
CA ALA A 22 -4.27 0.63 2.18
C ALA A 22 -3.65 0.66 3.57
N LEU A 23 -3.31 -0.51 4.13
CA LEU A 23 -2.64 -0.63 5.43
C LEU A 23 -1.25 0.01 5.43
N LEU A 24 -0.46 -0.20 4.40
CA LEU A 24 0.84 0.44 4.25
C LEU A 24 0.72 1.97 4.11
N LEU A 25 -0.30 2.43 3.40
CA LEU A 25 -0.54 3.86 3.19
C LEU A 25 -1.09 4.54 4.45
N LEU A 26 -2.16 4.01 5.04
CA LEU A 26 -2.93 4.67 6.08
C LEU A 26 -2.42 4.37 7.49
N ARG A 27 -1.82 3.17 7.70
CA ARG A 27 -1.36 2.68 9.00
C ARG A 27 -2.46 2.60 10.07
N ASP A 28 -3.68 2.56 9.63
CA ASP A 28 -4.89 2.41 10.42
C ASP A 28 -5.75 1.31 9.78
N ARG A 29 -6.01 0.25 10.54
CA ARG A 29 -6.72 -0.92 10.03
C ARG A 29 -8.17 -0.59 9.68
N SER A 30 -8.86 0.11 10.56
CA SER A 30 -10.26 0.47 10.34
C SER A 30 -10.42 1.36 9.12
N ALA A 31 -9.59 2.39 9.01
CA ALA A 31 -9.56 3.27 7.84
C ALA A 31 -9.19 2.51 6.55
N ALA A 32 -8.25 1.57 6.62
CA ALA A 32 -7.86 0.76 5.47
C ALA A 32 -9.00 -0.15 4.99
N GLU A 33 -9.70 -0.82 5.91
CA GLU A 33 -10.87 -1.66 5.60
C GLU A 33 -12.00 -0.82 4.97
N ASP A 34 -12.31 0.35 5.52
CA ASP A 34 -13.33 1.27 4.99
C ASP A 34 -12.98 1.78 3.59
N VAL A 35 -11.71 2.15 3.38
CA VAL A 35 -11.23 2.61 2.08
C VAL A 35 -11.30 1.48 1.05
N VAL A 36 -10.93 0.25 1.41
CA VAL A 36 -11.03 -0.91 0.50
C VAL A 36 -12.48 -1.22 0.16
N GLN A 37 -13.40 -1.25 1.13
CA GLN A 37 -14.82 -1.46 0.87
C GLN A 37 -15.37 -0.39 -0.09
N SER A 38 -15.04 0.88 0.17
CA SER A 38 -15.44 2.01 -0.70
C SER A 38 -14.84 1.89 -2.10
N THR A 39 -13.59 1.42 -2.21
CA THR A 39 -12.91 1.16 -3.48
C THR A 39 -13.64 0.09 -4.29
N LEU A 40 -13.93 -1.05 -3.67
CA LEU A 40 -14.62 -2.15 -4.33
C LEU A 40 -16.04 -1.76 -4.75
N LEU A 41 -16.76 -1.02 -3.90
CA LEU A 41 -18.10 -0.52 -4.23
C LEU A 41 -18.08 0.45 -5.43
N ARG A 42 -17.13 1.39 -5.46
CA ARG A 42 -16.98 2.33 -6.58
C ARG A 42 -16.56 1.60 -7.86
N THR A 43 -15.68 0.60 -7.76
CA THR A 43 -15.26 -0.24 -8.89
C THR A 43 -16.45 -1.04 -9.44
N PHE A 44 -17.26 -1.63 -8.57
CA PHE A 44 -18.47 -2.36 -8.97
C PHE A 44 -19.48 -1.46 -9.73
N ARG A 45 -19.77 -0.28 -9.19
CA ARG A 45 -20.68 0.69 -9.83
C ARG A 45 -20.19 1.14 -11.22
N ARG A 46 -18.94 1.00 -11.51
CA ARG A 46 -18.31 1.35 -12.79
C ARG A 46 -17.73 0.13 -13.53
N TRP A 47 -18.19 -1.07 -13.16
CA TRP A 47 -17.61 -2.32 -13.65
C TRP A 47 -17.53 -2.39 -15.18
N LYS A 48 -18.53 -1.93 -15.89
CA LYS A 48 -18.52 -1.88 -17.36
C LYS A 48 -17.34 -1.12 -17.96
N ARG A 49 -16.80 -0.14 -17.22
CA ARG A 49 -15.62 0.65 -17.63
C ARG A 49 -14.33 0.12 -17.01
N ALA A 50 -14.43 -0.54 -15.86
CA ALA A 50 -13.29 -1.03 -15.10
C ALA A 50 -12.84 -2.43 -15.54
N ARG A 51 -13.73 -3.25 -16.11
CA ARG A 51 -13.51 -4.68 -16.38
C ARG A 51 -12.33 -4.99 -17.29
N ASP A 52 -11.92 -4.07 -18.17
CA ASP A 52 -10.81 -4.27 -19.09
C ASP A 52 -9.45 -4.07 -18.39
N ALA A 53 -9.42 -3.29 -17.29
CA ALA A 53 -8.24 -3.08 -16.44
C ALA A 53 -8.67 -2.82 -14.98
N PRO A 54 -9.30 -3.83 -14.31
CA PRO A 54 -9.94 -3.63 -13.01
C PRO A 54 -8.93 -3.32 -11.89
N GLU A 55 -7.74 -3.86 -11.99
CA GLU A 55 -6.66 -3.59 -11.04
C GLU A 55 -6.22 -2.13 -11.11
N ALA A 56 -5.88 -1.64 -12.29
CA ALA A 56 -5.47 -0.24 -12.49
C ALA A 56 -6.58 0.76 -12.10
N TYR A 57 -7.84 0.40 -12.38
CA TYR A 57 -8.98 1.23 -11.98
C TYR A 57 -9.15 1.28 -10.46
N SER A 58 -9.15 0.12 -9.81
CA SER A 58 -9.30 0.03 -8.35
C SER A 58 -8.14 0.65 -7.59
N GLN A 59 -6.90 0.51 -8.07
CA GLN A 59 -5.74 1.21 -7.52
C GLN A 59 -5.91 2.73 -7.56
N ARG A 60 -6.37 3.28 -8.68
CA ARG A 60 -6.64 4.71 -8.81
C ARG A 60 -7.69 5.17 -7.80
N VAL A 61 -8.77 4.42 -7.64
CA VAL A 61 -9.83 4.73 -6.67
C VAL A 61 -9.29 4.67 -5.25
N LEU A 62 -8.50 3.63 -4.92
CA LEU A 62 -7.89 3.45 -3.60
C LEU A 62 -7.02 4.65 -3.21
N ILE A 63 -6.10 5.03 -4.09
CA ILE A 63 -5.17 6.13 -3.84
C ILE A 63 -5.92 7.44 -3.62
N ASN A 64 -6.93 7.73 -4.45
CA ASN A 64 -7.75 8.92 -4.28
C ASN A 64 -8.47 8.93 -2.92
N LEU A 65 -8.99 7.78 -2.46
CA LEU A 65 -9.65 7.66 -1.16
C LEU A 65 -8.66 7.80 0.00
N CYS A 66 -7.44 7.28 -0.14
CA CYS A 66 -6.39 7.50 0.85
C CYS A 66 -6.03 9.00 0.96
N HIS A 67 -5.93 9.72 -0.18
CA HIS A 67 -5.69 11.16 -0.19
C HIS A 67 -6.84 11.94 0.47
N ASP A 68 -8.09 11.55 0.22
CA ASP A 68 -9.27 12.14 0.86
C ASP A 68 -9.23 11.92 2.37
N HIS A 69 -8.87 10.72 2.82
CA HIS A 69 -8.71 10.40 4.23
C HIS A 69 -7.67 11.30 4.91
N TRP A 70 -6.47 11.48 4.33
CA TRP A 70 -5.45 12.37 4.90
C TRP A 70 -5.86 13.82 4.90
N ARG A 71 -6.54 14.29 3.85
CA ARG A 71 -7.08 15.66 3.82
C ARG A 71 -8.09 15.88 4.93
N HIS A 72 -8.94 14.89 5.20
CA HIS A 72 -9.91 14.94 6.28
C HIS A 72 -9.22 14.98 7.66
N ARG A 73 -8.27 14.09 7.91
CA ARG A 73 -7.51 14.06 9.17
C ARG A 73 -6.76 15.37 9.45
N ARG A 74 -6.14 15.96 8.43
CA ARG A 74 -5.45 17.26 8.58
C ARG A 74 -6.40 18.40 8.97
N ARG A 75 -7.66 18.33 8.58
CA ARG A 75 -8.68 19.33 8.92
C ARG A 75 -9.31 19.11 10.29
N HIS A 76 -9.27 17.89 10.79
CA HIS A 76 -9.89 17.47 12.04
C HIS A 76 -8.90 16.69 12.93
N PRO A 77 -7.84 17.35 13.45
CA PRO A 77 -6.82 16.70 14.25
C PRO A 77 -7.35 16.15 15.59
N GLU A 78 -8.48 16.65 16.08
CA GLU A 78 -9.07 16.23 17.36
C GLU A 78 -9.69 14.83 17.35
N THR A 79 -9.85 14.22 16.17
CA THR A 79 -10.40 12.85 16.04
C THR A 79 -9.31 11.78 16.14
N ASP A 80 -8.06 12.16 16.37
CA ASP A 80 -6.87 11.32 16.19
C ASP A 80 -6.32 10.73 17.49
N THR A 81 -7.17 10.50 18.50
CA THR A 81 -6.73 10.04 19.84
C THR A 81 -6.55 8.52 19.96
N LEU A 82 -6.56 7.76 18.89
CA LEU A 82 -6.25 6.33 18.92
C LEU A 82 -5.04 6.02 18.01
N GLU A 83 -3.86 5.98 18.64
CA GLU A 83 -2.69 5.29 18.08
C GLU A 83 -3.04 3.81 17.87
N HIS A 84 -3.65 3.50 16.74
CA HIS A 84 -3.83 2.13 16.32
C HIS A 84 -2.56 1.67 15.60
N SER A 85 -1.64 1.11 16.37
CA SER A 85 -0.62 0.22 15.84
C SER A 85 -1.35 -0.92 15.14
N ALA A 86 -1.43 -0.84 13.81
CA ALA A 86 -2.06 -1.87 13.00
C ALA A 86 -1.17 -3.10 12.98
N GLN A 87 -1.36 -4.00 13.93
CA GLN A 87 -0.87 -5.37 13.77
C GLN A 87 -1.73 -6.04 12.71
N VAL A 88 -1.18 -6.18 11.52
CA VAL A 88 -1.83 -6.91 10.42
C VAL A 88 -1.49 -8.40 10.56
N PRO A 89 -2.42 -9.29 10.91
CA PRO A 89 -2.16 -10.72 10.88
C PRO A 89 -1.93 -11.19 9.43
N ALA A 90 -0.79 -11.84 9.15
CA ALA A 90 -0.60 -12.55 7.89
C ALA A 90 -1.23 -13.93 7.98
N PRO A 91 -1.86 -14.45 6.91
CA PRO A 91 -2.20 -15.86 6.82
C PRO A 91 -0.91 -16.69 6.77
N GLY A 92 -0.82 -17.64 7.69
CA GLY A 92 0.21 -18.64 7.97
C GLY A 92 1.29 -18.91 6.93
N VAL A 93 2.51 -18.95 7.40
CA VAL A 93 3.63 -19.88 7.14
C VAL A 93 4.87 -19.31 7.88
N ASP A 94 5.62 -20.16 8.59
CA ASP A 94 6.86 -19.94 9.37
C ASP A 94 6.95 -18.60 10.15
N LEU A 95 6.58 -18.70 11.45
CA LEU A 95 6.06 -17.56 12.20
C LEU A 95 7.12 -16.58 12.74
N THR A 96 8.37 -16.98 12.97
CA THR A 96 9.32 -16.17 13.76
C THR A 96 10.08 -15.15 12.91
N ASP A 97 10.70 -15.56 11.82
CA ASP A 97 11.52 -14.66 10.99
C ASP A 97 10.69 -13.72 10.12
N ARG A 98 9.57 -14.22 9.62
CA ARG A 98 8.64 -13.38 8.84
C ARG A 98 7.88 -12.35 9.67
N MET A 99 7.59 -12.67 10.93
CA MET A 99 7.01 -11.69 11.86
C MET A 99 8.00 -10.58 12.19
N ALA A 100 9.27 -10.92 12.44
CA ALA A 100 10.32 -9.94 12.70
C ALA A 100 10.58 -9.04 11.48
N GLN A 101 10.68 -9.62 10.28
CA GLN A 101 10.83 -8.85 9.02
C GLN A 101 9.64 -7.94 8.77
N ARG A 102 8.44 -8.40 9.08
CA ARG A 102 7.22 -7.61 8.92
C ARG A 102 7.17 -6.46 9.91
N GLN A 103 7.47 -6.71 11.20
CA GLN A 103 7.53 -5.66 12.21
C GLN A 103 8.61 -4.61 11.87
N ALA A 104 9.76 -5.05 11.36
CA ALA A 104 10.80 -4.15 10.88
C ALA A 104 10.33 -3.30 9.69
N LEU A 105 9.60 -3.90 8.73
CA LEU A 105 9.02 -3.15 7.60
C LEU A 105 7.96 -2.15 8.08
N GLU A 106 7.07 -2.55 8.97
CA GLU A 106 6.05 -1.67 9.55
C GLU A 106 6.68 -0.50 10.31
N ALA A 107 7.72 -0.77 11.11
CA ALA A 107 8.50 0.25 11.81
C ALA A 107 9.22 1.18 10.81
N GLY A 108 9.84 0.61 9.78
CA GLY A 108 10.48 1.38 8.71
C GLY A 108 9.51 2.29 7.96
N MET A 109 8.34 1.76 7.61
CA MET A 109 7.28 2.55 6.96
C MET A 109 6.72 3.64 7.88
N ALA A 110 6.81 3.46 9.21
CA ALA A 110 6.39 4.46 10.18
C ALA A 110 7.27 5.72 10.15
N GLY A 111 8.57 5.55 9.97
CA GLY A 111 9.53 6.65 9.90
C GLY A 111 9.49 7.45 8.59
N LEU A 112 8.87 6.92 7.53
CA LEU A 112 8.78 7.60 6.24
C LEU A 112 7.81 8.78 6.29
N THR A 113 8.14 9.84 5.54
CA THR A 113 7.15 10.87 5.23
C THR A 113 5.99 10.27 4.43
N THR A 114 4.82 10.92 4.47
CA THR A 114 3.65 10.47 3.68
C THR A 114 4.02 10.31 2.21
N GLN A 115 4.71 11.29 1.62
CA GLN A 115 5.11 11.24 0.21
C GLN A 115 6.08 10.10 -0.11
N GLN A 116 7.08 9.85 0.75
CA GLN A 116 8.00 8.72 0.58
C GLN A 116 7.24 7.39 0.61
N ARG A 117 6.33 7.24 1.57
CA ARG A 117 5.52 6.03 1.73
C ARG A 117 4.61 5.80 0.52
N GLU A 118 3.92 6.83 0.05
CA GLU A 118 3.11 6.76 -1.17
C GLU A 118 3.93 6.30 -2.37
N VAL A 119 5.05 6.96 -2.60
CA VAL A 119 5.94 6.61 -3.72
C VAL A 119 6.42 5.16 -3.61
N LEU A 120 6.84 4.70 -2.43
CA LEU A 120 7.31 3.33 -2.27
C LEU A 120 6.20 2.30 -2.47
N VAL A 121 5.00 2.56 -1.94
CA VAL A 121 3.85 1.65 -2.14
C VAL A 121 3.46 1.59 -3.60
N LEU A 122 3.36 2.72 -4.30
CA LEU A 122 2.98 2.74 -5.71
C LEU A 122 4.05 2.08 -6.59
N ARG A 123 5.32 2.39 -6.36
CA ARG A 123 6.44 1.89 -7.19
C ARG A 123 6.75 0.42 -6.97
N TYR A 124 6.78 -0.05 -5.72
CA TYR A 124 7.35 -1.35 -5.37
C TYR A 124 6.32 -2.37 -4.87
N PHE A 125 5.18 -1.92 -4.40
CA PHE A 125 4.13 -2.82 -3.99
C PHE A 125 3.03 -2.97 -5.05
N LEU A 126 2.66 -1.88 -5.72
CA LEU A 126 1.67 -1.89 -6.80
C LEU A 126 2.31 -1.91 -8.21
N ASP A 127 3.63 -1.94 -8.29
CA ASP A 127 4.44 -2.07 -9.52
C ASP A 127 4.13 -1.02 -10.61
N LEU A 128 3.83 0.21 -10.19
CA LEU A 128 3.64 1.31 -11.13
C LEU A 128 4.98 1.86 -11.61
N SER A 129 5.06 2.32 -12.85
CA SER A 129 6.21 3.06 -13.39
C SER A 129 6.39 4.42 -12.69
N VAL A 130 7.55 5.06 -12.88
CA VAL A 130 7.80 6.42 -12.37
C VAL A 130 6.77 7.40 -12.93
N ALA A 131 6.47 7.32 -14.23
CA ALA A 131 5.51 8.19 -14.89
C ALA A 131 4.09 7.99 -14.34
N GLU A 132 3.63 6.74 -14.20
CA GLU A 132 2.31 6.43 -13.62
C GLU A 132 2.22 6.89 -12.17
N THR A 133 3.29 6.72 -11.38
CA THR A 133 3.34 7.19 -10.00
C THR A 133 3.25 8.71 -9.94
N ALA A 134 4.01 9.41 -10.79
CA ALA A 134 3.98 10.88 -10.89
C ALA A 134 2.57 11.38 -11.24
N GLU A 135 1.93 10.77 -12.24
CA GLU A 135 0.55 11.09 -12.64
C GLU A 135 -0.44 10.86 -11.49
N ARG A 136 -0.32 9.71 -10.80
CA ARG A 136 -1.22 9.35 -9.70
C ARG A 136 -1.12 10.29 -8.50
N LEU A 137 0.09 10.70 -8.16
CA LEU A 137 0.36 11.57 -7.03
C LEU A 137 0.28 13.05 -7.38
N GLY A 138 0.22 13.41 -8.66
CA GLY A 138 0.23 14.80 -9.13
C GLY A 138 1.55 15.51 -8.81
N ILE A 139 2.68 14.81 -8.88
CA ILE A 139 4.02 15.33 -8.59
C ILE A 139 4.98 15.06 -9.77
N PRO A 140 6.05 15.86 -9.93
CA PRO A 140 7.04 15.62 -10.98
C PRO A 140 7.76 14.27 -10.85
N GLU A 141 8.13 13.65 -11.97
CA GLU A 141 8.90 12.39 -11.96
C GLU A 141 10.23 12.49 -11.17
N GLY A 142 10.89 13.64 -11.22
CA GLY A 142 12.09 13.91 -10.42
C GLY A 142 11.83 13.79 -8.91
N THR A 143 10.64 14.24 -8.48
CA THR A 143 10.20 14.11 -7.09
C THR A 143 9.92 12.65 -6.73
N VAL A 144 9.33 11.86 -7.64
CA VAL A 144 9.13 10.41 -7.44
C VAL A 144 10.49 9.72 -7.25
N LYS A 145 11.46 9.97 -8.13
CA LYS A 145 12.79 9.38 -8.06
C LYS A 145 13.52 9.73 -6.77
N SER A 146 13.50 11.01 -6.38
CA SER A 146 14.16 11.46 -5.15
C SER A 146 13.47 10.94 -3.88
N ALA A 147 12.15 10.87 -3.85
CA ALA A 147 11.39 10.32 -2.73
C ALA A 147 11.61 8.81 -2.60
N ALA A 148 11.62 8.07 -3.72
CA ALA A 148 11.94 6.65 -3.74
C ALA A 148 13.35 6.38 -3.21
N HIS A 149 14.35 7.13 -3.68
CA HIS A 149 15.74 6.97 -3.24
C HIS A 149 15.89 7.18 -1.73
N ARG A 150 15.36 8.29 -1.20
CA ARG A 150 15.41 8.61 0.23
C ARG A 150 14.64 7.61 1.08
N GLY A 151 13.45 7.22 0.65
CA GLY A 151 12.63 6.24 1.36
C GLY A 151 13.29 4.86 1.41
N LEU A 152 13.89 4.39 0.31
CA LEU A 152 14.64 3.12 0.30
C LEU A 152 15.90 3.19 1.16
N ALA A 153 16.63 4.30 1.16
CA ALA A 153 17.79 4.47 2.02
C ALA A 153 17.40 4.33 3.49
N GLN A 154 16.32 5.00 3.90
CA GLN A 154 15.81 4.93 5.28
C GLN A 154 15.32 3.52 5.66
N LEU A 155 14.65 2.81 4.75
CA LEU A 155 14.23 1.42 4.99
C LEU A 155 15.42 0.47 5.14
N ARG A 156 16.50 0.67 4.36
CA ARG A 156 17.70 -0.17 4.45
C ARG A 156 18.42 -0.03 5.79
N GLU A 157 18.38 1.13 6.42
CA GLU A 157 18.97 1.35 7.74
C GLU A 157 18.21 0.59 8.84
N LEU A 158 16.92 0.32 8.63
CA LEU A 158 16.04 -0.30 9.62
C LEU A 158 15.81 -1.80 9.39
N LEU A 159 16.07 -2.28 8.17
CA LEU A 159 15.95 -3.71 7.86
C LEU A 159 17.28 -4.41 8.13
N PRO A 160 17.31 -5.53 8.88
CA PRO A 160 18.52 -6.31 9.02
C PRO A 160 18.99 -6.74 7.62
N THR A 161 20.23 -6.42 7.32
CA THR A 161 20.87 -6.88 6.07
C THR A 161 20.89 -8.42 6.11
N PRO A 162 20.36 -9.12 5.09
CA PRO A 162 20.55 -10.55 5.02
C PRO A 162 22.07 -10.81 5.02
N GLU A 163 22.56 -11.54 6.02
CA GLU A 163 23.95 -11.98 6.06
C GLU A 163 24.21 -12.70 4.74
N LYS A 164 25.19 -12.18 3.99
CA LYS A 164 25.71 -12.92 2.84
C LYS A 164 26.27 -14.21 3.41
N GLU A 165 25.61 -15.33 3.14
CA GLU A 165 26.20 -16.63 3.30
C GLU A 165 27.55 -16.61 2.55
N THR A 166 28.62 -16.37 3.28
CA THR A 166 29.97 -16.62 2.83
C THR A 166 30.07 -18.12 2.66
N SER A 167 29.81 -18.57 1.44
CA SER A 167 30.16 -19.90 1.01
C SER A 167 31.67 -20.05 1.15
N HIS A 168 32.09 -20.60 2.27
CA HIS A 168 33.43 -21.22 2.37
C HIS A 168 33.33 -22.58 1.68
N ALA A 169 33.59 -22.57 0.37
CA ALA A 169 34.03 -23.76 -0.32
C ALA A 169 35.52 -23.97 -0.01
N GLN A 170 35.82 -24.95 0.74
CA GLN A 170 37.11 -25.69 0.71
C GLN A 170 36.92 -27.00 0.00
#